data_757f0a8787e0e6a9faca0978ded9b315
#
_entry.id   757f0a8787e0e6a9faca0978ded9b315
#
_cell.length_a   1.000
_cell.length_b   1.000
_cell.length_c   1.000
_cell.angle_alpha   90.00
_cell.angle_beta   90.00
_cell.angle_gamma   90.00
#
_symmetry.space_group_name_H-M   'P 1'
#
loop_
_entity.id
_entity.type
_entity.pdbx_description
1 polymer ?
#
loop_
_entity_poly.entity_id
_entity_poly.type
_entity_poly.pdbx_seq_one_letter_code
_entity_poly.pdbx_strand_id
1 'polypeptide(L)'
;MAKRNLLLCFDAFGTLFTPKGSVAQQYAHVARQCGIADFSDQELETHLMAAIRQERKLNPNYGRPTGLGATRWWTNVIHRTFAPLIRENQPLPSALVPALLHRFASDEGYEAQPDLVPALRALRRPQSRHRFDKVVIGVVTNSDDRVPSILSSLGLKVSPLRYGSEEAASPRPGDACDVDFHCMSYDVGHEKPNVQIFHAADSMLARILTAREGKEPTPEQTHSWCKVYVGDEHAKDVVGATNAGWHPILLDTDSQASQVAKLEDCPDQSLAGVFRLHPVVRVPSIRALASWLSRPDCPSTPDS
;
A
#
# COMPACT_ATOMS: atom_id res chain seq x y z
N MET A 1 -18.07 27.57 -0.97
CA MET A 1 -17.42 26.91 0.19
C MET A 1 -15.95 26.71 -0.14
N ALA A 2 -15.03 26.89 0.84
CA ALA A 2 -13.62 26.57 0.64
C ALA A 2 -13.48 25.06 0.36
N LYS A 3 -12.74 24.70 -0.68
CA LYS A 3 -12.42 23.31 -0.98
C LYS A 3 -11.57 22.73 0.15
N ARG A 4 -11.72 21.45 0.42
CA ARG A 4 -10.94 20.75 1.44
C ARG A 4 -9.68 20.15 0.83
N ASN A 5 -8.67 19.89 1.66
CA ASN A 5 -7.48 19.14 1.27
C ASN A 5 -7.70 17.65 1.55
N LEU A 6 -7.11 16.77 0.74
CA LEU A 6 -7.24 15.32 0.84
C LEU A 6 -5.88 14.66 1.09
N LEU A 7 -5.77 13.91 2.17
CA LEU A 7 -4.77 12.88 2.37
C LEU A 7 -5.40 11.53 2.03
N LEU A 8 -4.94 10.93 0.94
CA LEU A 8 -5.43 9.64 0.43
C LEU A 8 -4.32 8.60 0.55
N CYS A 9 -4.50 7.63 1.42
CA CYS A 9 -3.54 6.55 1.61
C CYS A 9 -4.10 5.21 1.16
N PHE A 10 -3.23 4.36 0.65
CA PHE A 10 -3.57 3.04 0.16
C PHE A 10 -2.76 1.97 0.88
N ASP A 11 -3.34 0.78 1.09
CA ASP A 11 -2.55 -0.42 1.22
C ASP A 11 -1.84 -0.74 -0.10
N ALA A 12 -0.86 -1.63 -0.05
CA ALA A 12 -0.10 -2.04 -1.23
C ALA A 12 -0.59 -3.37 -1.79
N PHE A 13 -0.38 -4.46 -1.04
CA PHE A 13 -0.73 -5.82 -1.47
C PHE A 13 -2.25 -6.04 -1.41
N GLY A 14 -2.83 -6.59 -2.48
CA GLY A 14 -4.27 -6.75 -2.61
C GLY A 14 -4.99 -5.47 -3.09
N THR A 15 -4.41 -4.29 -2.81
CA THR A 15 -5.03 -3.00 -3.08
C THR A 15 -4.45 -2.29 -4.30
N LEU A 16 -3.12 -2.08 -4.39
CA LEU A 16 -2.48 -1.46 -5.55
C LEU A 16 -1.96 -2.49 -6.55
N PHE A 17 -1.52 -3.63 -6.04
CA PHE A 17 -1.01 -4.74 -6.86
C PHE A 17 -1.23 -6.09 -6.19
N THR A 18 -1.19 -7.15 -6.99
CA THR A 18 -1.33 -8.55 -6.55
C THR A 18 -0.21 -9.40 -7.13
N PRO A 19 0.15 -10.55 -6.52
CA PRO A 19 1.06 -11.49 -7.15
C PRO A 19 0.52 -12.00 -8.49
N LYS A 20 1.38 -12.19 -9.48
CA LYS A 20 1.05 -12.87 -10.75
C LYS A 20 0.80 -14.35 -10.50
N GLY A 21 -0.43 -14.72 -10.17
CA GLY A 21 -0.79 -16.07 -9.77
C GLY A 21 -0.23 -16.48 -8.40
N SER A 22 -0.05 -17.77 -8.17
CA SER A 22 0.42 -18.29 -6.88
C SER A 22 1.90 -17.95 -6.63
N VAL A 23 2.20 -17.43 -5.45
CA VAL A 23 3.59 -17.18 -5.00
C VAL A 23 4.40 -18.48 -5.00
N ALA A 24 3.80 -19.61 -4.56
CA ALA A 24 4.48 -20.91 -4.56
C ALA A 24 4.83 -21.37 -5.97
N GLN A 25 3.93 -21.20 -6.95
CA GLN A 25 4.22 -21.52 -8.35
C GLN A 25 5.36 -20.64 -8.92
N GLN A 26 5.43 -19.38 -8.55
CA GLN A 26 6.53 -18.51 -8.95
C GLN A 26 7.85 -18.97 -8.35
N TYR A 27 7.87 -19.36 -7.07
CA TYR A 27 9.05 -19.97 -6.43
C TYR A 27 9.47 -21.25 -7.12
N ALA A 28 8.51 -22.14 -7.44
CA ALA A 28 8.75 -23.38 -8.15
C ALA A 28 9.33 -23.15 -9.56
N HIS A 29 8.79 -22.17 -10.28
CA HIS A 29 9.28 -21.81 -11.60
C HIS A 29 10.75 -21.37 -11.57
N VAL A 30 11.11 -20.44 -10.68
CA VAL A 30 12.50 -19.96 -10.52
C VAL A 30 13.43 -21.08 -10.07
N ALA A 31 12.99 -21.95 -9.15
CA ALA A 31 13.79 -23.08 -8.66
C ALA A 31 14.12 -24.06 -9.79
N ARG A 32 13.14 -24.40 -10.64
CA ARG A 32 13.35 -25.26 -11.80
C ARG A 32 14.32 -24.66 -12.81
N GLN A 33 14.24 -23.35 -13.04
CA GLN A 33 15.21 -22.62 -13.87
C GLN A 33 16.63 -22.68 -13.29
N CYS A 34 16.75 -22.74 -11.97
CA CYS A 34 18.04 -22.87 -11.26
C CYS A 34 18.50 -24.33 -11.09
N GLY A 35 17.79 -25.32 -11.66
CA GLY A 35 18.17 -26.72 -11.64
C GLY A 35 17.68 -27.51 -10.43
N ILE A 36 16.71 -27.01 -9.64
CA ILE A 36 16.02 -27.75 -8.57
C ILE A 36 14.65 -28.18 -9.13
N ALA A 37 14.47 -29.47 -9.41
CA ALA A 37 13.24 -29.94 -10.06
C ALA A 37 12.54 -31.09 -9.33
N ASP A 38 13.19 -31.75 -8.37
CA ASP A 38 12.69 -32.96 -7.69
C ASP A 38 11.70 -32.61 -6.55
N PHE A 39 10.64 -31.85 -6.86
CA PHE A 39 9.58 -31.50 -5.90
C PHE A 39 8.25 -31.22 -6.64
N SER A 40 7.15 -31.39 -5.93
CA SER A 40 5.83 -30.94 -6.36
C SER A 40 5.55 -29.50 -5.93
N ASP A 41 4.67 -28.79 -6.67
CA ASP A 41 4.27 -27.42 -6.30
C ASP A 41 3.60 -27.38 -4.91
N GLN A 42 2.83 -28.42 -4.55
CA GLN A 42 2.19 -28.52 -3.24
C GLN A 42 3.21 -28.72 -2.09
N GLU A 43 4.23 -29.52 -2.33
CA GLU A 43 5.33 -29.74 -1.36
C GLU A 43 6.10 -28.43 -1.13
N LEU A 44 6.46 -27.72 -2.22
CA LEU A 44 7.10 -26.41 -2.11
C LEU A 44 6.22 -25.42 -1.36
N GLU A 45 4.93 -25.33 -1.66
CA GLU A 45 4.00 -24.44 -0.95
C GLU A 45 3.98 -24.72 0.55
N THR A 46 3.94 -26.01 0.92
CA THR A 46 3.97 -26.43 2.32
C THR A 46 5.23 -25.94 3.03
N HIS A 47 6.40 -26.14 2.41
CA HIS A 47 7.69 -25.68 2.95
C HIS A 47 7.79 -24.16 2.99
N LEU A 48 7.33 -23.46 1.95
CA LEU A 48 7.31 -21.99 1.90
C LEU A 48 6.47 -21.40 3.04
N MET A 49 5.25 -21.90 3.23
CA MET A 49 4.37 -21.45 4.31
C MET A 49 4.94 -21.74 5.71
N ALA A 50 5.60 -22.90 5.87
CA ALA A 50 6.29 -23.23 7.10
C ALA A 50 7.47 -22.30 7.36
N ALA A 51 8.29 -22.03 6.34
CA ALA A 51 9.44 -21.14 6.42
C ALA A 51 9.03 -19.70 6.79
N ILE A 52 7.98 -19.16 6.16
CA ILE A 52 7.42 -17.83 6.46
C ILE A 52 6.94 -17.77 7.91
N ARG A 53 6.16 -18.76 8.36
CA ARG A 53 5.68 -18.80 9.76
C ARG A 53 6.81 -18.87 10.76
N GLN A 54 7.83 -19.68 10.48
CA GLN A 54 8.99 -19.80 11.34
C GLN A 54 9.79 -18.50 11.41
N GLU A 55 10.05 -17.89 10.26
CA GLU A 55 10.84 -16.65 10.20
C GLU A 55 10.09 -15.48 10.86
N ARG A 56 8.76 -15.38 10.69
CA ARG A 56 7.92 -14.40 11.41
C ARG A 56 8.01 -14.55 12.93
N LYS A 57 8.07 -15.79 13.41
CA LYS A 57 8.20 -16.07 14.86
C LYS A 57 9.58 -15.70 15.40
N LEU A 58 10.63 -16.00 14.66
CA LEU A 58 12.03 -15.74 15.05
C LEU A 58 12.41 -14.28 14.89
N ASN A 59 11.96 -13.66 13.80
CA ASN A 59 12.31 -12.32 13.38
C ASN A 59 11.04 -11.54 13.00
N PRO A 60 10.20 -11.12 14.00
CA PRO A 60 8.98 -10.38 13.72
C PRO A 60 9.24 -9.08 12.98
N ASN A 61 8.27 -8.64 12.21
CA ASN A 61 8.34 -7.43 11.39
C ASN A 61 9.66 -7.34 10.60
N TYR A 62 9.95 -8.39 9.81
CA TYR A 62 11.15 -8.51 8.95
C TYR A 62 12.48 -8.36 9.69
N GLY A 63 12.50 -8.70 10.99
CA GLY A 63 13.67 -8.59 11.84
C GLY A 63 14.07 -7.16 12.22
N ARG A 64 13.12 -6.22 12.17
CA ARG A 64 13.36 -4.83 12.56
C ARG A 64 13.96 -4.69 13.95
N PRO A 65 13.47 -5.37 15.01
CA PRO A 65 14.02 -5.24 16.35
C PRO A 65 15.49 -5.63 16.47
N THR A 66 15.98 -6.50 15.61
CA THR A 66 17.35 -7.02 15.61
C THR A 66 18.22 -6.38 14.53
N GLY A 67 17.67 -5.50 13.69
CA GLY A 67 18.40 -4.92 12.55
C GLY A 67 18.68 -5.92 11.41
N LEU A 68 17.99 -7.07 11.36
CA LEU A 68 18.20 -8.11 10.33
C LEU A 68 17.96 -7.56 8.92
N GLY A 69 16.85 -6.87 8.72
CA GLY A 69 16.45 -6.30 7.43
C GLY A 69 15.72 -7.29 6.52
N ALA A 70 14.84 -6.74 5.66
CA ALA A 70 13.97 -7.54 4.82
C ALA A 70 14.72 -8.46 3.85
N THR A 71 15.81 -8.00 3.25
CA THR A 71 16.62 -8.82 2.34
C THR A 71 17.11 -10.11 3.00
N ARG A 72 17.66 -10.02 4.21
CA ARG A 72 18.13 -11.20 4.95
C ARG A 72 16.96 -12.05 5.44
N TRP A 73 15.87 -11.42 5.87
CA TRP A 73 14.66 -12.11 6.28
C TRP A 73 14.12 -13.00 5.15
N TRP A 74 13.99 -12.46 3.96
CA TRP A 74 13.55 -13.22 2.79
C TRP A 74 14.57 -14.25 2.32
N THR A 75 15.87 -13.95 2.43
CA THR A 75 16.93 -14.92 2.19
C THR A 75 16.79 -16.14 3.11
N ASN A 76 16.52 -15.93 4.41
CA ASN A 76 16.28 -17.02 5.36
C ASN A 76 15.03 -17.84 4.98
N VAL A 77 13.96 -17.18 4.57
CA VAL A 77 12.74 -17.87 4.08
C VAL A 77 13.10 -18.75 2.88
N ILE A 78 13.81 -18.23 1.89
CA ILE A 78 14.21 -18.99 0.69
C ILE A 78 15.07 -20.20 1.10
N HIS A 79 16.09 -20.01 1.90
CA HIS A 79 16.92 -21.12 2.38
C HIS A 79 16.11 -22.20 3.10
N ARG A 80 15.24 -21.82 4.04
CA ARG A 80 14.38 -22.76 4.77
C ARG A 80 13.39 -23.50 3.87
N THR A 81 12.87 -22.81 2.85
CA THR A 81 11.94 -23.40 1.88
C THR A 81 12.60 -24.51 1.08
N PHE A 82 13.83 -24.30 0.61
CA PHE A 82 14.48 -25.23 -0.30
C PHE A 82 15.40 -26.26 0.39
N ALA A 83 15.80 -26.02 1.64
CA ALA A 83 16.67 -26.97 2.35
C ALA A 83 16.11 -28.41 2.40
N PRO A 84 14.78 -28.64 2.61
CA PRO A 84 14.24 -30.00 2.57
C PRO A 84 14.11 -30.61 1.16
N LEU A 85 14.17 -29.76 0.12
CA LEU A 85 13.92 -30.15 -1.29
C LEU A 85 15.18 -30.44 -2.08
N ILE A 86 16.35 -30.33 -1.45
CA ILE A 86 17.65 -30.62 -2.06
C ILE A 86 18.31 -31.78 -1.33
N ARG A 87 19.27 -32.43 -1.95
CA ARG A 87 20.05 -33.52 -1.33
C ARG A 87 20.83 -33.01 -0.12
N GLU A 88 20.99 -33.87 0.87
CA GLU A 88 21.78 -33.56 2.05
C GLU A 88 23.19 -33.10 1.64
N ASN A 89 23.65 -31.99 2.24
CA ASN A 89 24.93 -31.31 1.92
C ASN A 89 25.08 -30.72 0.51
N GLN A 90 23.98 -30.65 -0.29
CA GLN A 90 24.01 -29.93 -1.55
C GLN A 90 23.76 -28.44 -1.30
N PRO A 91 24.66 -27.53 -1.76
CA PRO A 91 24.39 -26.10 -1.63
C PRO A 91 23.27 -25.68 -2.57
N LEU A 92 22.50 -24.65 -2.17
CA LEU A 92 21.55 -24.01 -3.07
C LEU A 92 22.28 -23.40 -4.27
N PRO A 93 21.71 -23.47 -5.49
CA PRO A 93 22.25 -22.77 -6.64
C PRO A 93 22.44 -21.27 -6.33
N SER A 94 23.60 -20.73 -6.63
CA SER A 94 23.95 -19.34 -6.28
C SER A 94 23.02 -18.30 -6.92
N ALA A 95 22.39 -18.62 -8.04
CA ALA A 95 21.43 -17.76 -8.73
C ALA A 95 20.04 -17.72 -8.09
N LEU A 96 19.66 -18.74 -7.28
CA LEU A 96 18.29 -18.89 -6.79
C LEU A 96 17.84 -17.72 -5.89
N VAL A 97 18.62 -17.41 -4.87
CA VAL A 97 18.29 -16.35 -3.90
C VAL A 97 18.18 -14.98 -4.59
N PRO A 98 19.20 -14.54 -5.37
CA PRO A 98 19.09 -13.28 -6.10
C PRO A 98 17.90 -13.21 -7.05
N ALA A 99 17.60 -14.29 -7.79
CA ALA A 99 16.48 -14.33 -8.73
C ALA A 99 15.13 -14.18 -8.03
N LEU A 100 14.92 -14.87 -6.90
CA LEU A 100 13.68 -14.75 -6.12
C LEU A 100 13.56 -13.37 -5.46
N LEU A 101 14.64 -12.83 -4.88
CA LEU A 101 14.63 -11.49 -4.30
C LEU A 101 14.29 -10.43 -5.37
N HIS A 102 14.88 -10.52 -6.56
CA HIS A 102 14.59 -9.61 -7.66
C HIS A 102 13.15 -9.74 -8.14
N ARG A 103 12.66 -10.96 -8.40
CA ARG A 103 11.28 -11.20 -8.83
C ARG A 103 10.26 -10.57 -7.88
N PHE A 104 10.42 -10.77 -6.58
CA PHE A 104 9.50 -10.26 -5.57
C PHE A 104 9.82 -8.83 -5.09
N ALA A 105 10.66 -8.10 -5.82
CA ALA A 105 10.89 -6.66 -5.70
C ALA A 105 10.51 -5.90 -6.99
N SER A 106 9.88 -6.55 -7.97
CA SER A 106 9.60 -5.99 -9.29
C SER A 106 8.27 -6.49 -9.88
N ASP A 107 7.92 -5.96 -11.03
CA ASP A 107 6.77 -6.38 -11.86
C ASP A 107 6.90 -7.81 -12.41
N GLU A 108 8.05 -8.46 -12.28
CA GLU A 108 8.15 -9.89 -12.60
C GLU A 108 7.24 -10.74 -11.71
N GLY A 109 7.15 -10.41 -10.42
CA GLY A 109 6.36 -11.14 -9.44
C GLY A 109 4.95 -10.63 -9.24
N TYR A 110 4.67 -9.40 -9.66
CA TYR A 110 3.42 -8.70 -9.37
C TYR A 110 2.79 -8.07 -10.61
N GLU A 111 1.49 -7.89 -10.55
CA GLU A 111 0.71 -7.13 -11.51
C GLU A 111 -0.06 -6.01 -10.82
N ALA A 112 -0.15 -4.87 -11.48
CA ALA A 112 -0.93 -3.74 -10.97
C ALA A 112 -2.42 -4.04 -11.01
N GLN A 113 -3.18 -3.46 -10.08
CA GLN A 113 -4.63 -3.40 -10.23
C GLN A 113 -5.01 -2.72 -11.55
N PRO A 114 -6.11 -3.15 -12.19
CA PRO A 114 -6.55 -2.56 -13.45
C PRO A 114 -6.66 -1.05 -13.37
N ASP A 115 -6.13 -0.35 -14.37
CA ASP A 115 -6.15 1.11 -14.49
C ASP A 115 -5.44 1.88 -13.34
N LEU A 116 -4.61 1.23 -12.51
CA LEU A 116 -3.95 1.87 -11.37
C LEU A 116 -3.23 3.17 -11.75
N VAL A 117 -2.32 3.11 -12.71
CA VAL A 117 -1.49 4.26 -13.10
C VAL A 117 -2.33 5.44 -13.62
N PRO A 118 -3.25 5.25 -14.60
CA PRO A 118 -4.10 6.34 -15.06
C PRO A 118 -5.05 6.85 -13.97
N ALA A 119 -5.53 6.01 -13.06
CA ALA A 119 -6.41 6.42 -11.97
C ALA A 119 -5.71 7.33 -10.96
N LEU A 120 -4.51 6.98 -10.48
CA LEU A 120 -3.75 7.83 -9.56
C LEU A 120 -3.34 9.16 -10.23
N ARG A 121 -2.96 9.13 -11.51
CA ARG A 121 -2.64 10.35 -12.26
C ARG A 121 -3.85 11.25 -12.48
N ALA A 122 -5.05 10.68 -12.63
CA ALA A 122 -6.29 11.47 -12.74
C ALA A 122 -6.55 12.27 -11.46
N LEU A 123 -6.26 11.71 -10.27
CA LEU A 123 -6.38 12.40 -8.98
C LEU A 123 -5.42 13.58 -8.82
N ARG A 124 -4.33 13.63 -9.60
CA ARG A 124 -3.30 14.68 -9.56
C ARG A 124 -3.55 15.82 -10.53
N ARG A 125 -4.42 15.63 -11.54
CA ARG A 125 -4.64 16.66 -12.56
C ARG A 125 -5.34 17.87 -11.96
N PRO A 126 -4.78 19.08 -12.12
CA PRO A 126 -5.46 20.31 -11.73
C PRO A 126 -6.73 20.46 -12.60
N GLN A 127 -7.88 20.34 -12.01
CA GLN A 127 -9.15 20.63 -12.66
C GLN A 127 -9.87 21.69 -11.86
N SER A 128 -10.38 22.71 -12.52
CA SER A 128 -11.16 23.79 -11.88
C SER A 128 -12.40 23.29 -11.12
N ARG A 129 -12.79 22.04 -11.35
CA ARG A 129 -13.95 21.39 -10.76
C ARG A 129 -13.62 20.26 -9.76
N HIS A 130 -12.35 20.07 -9.38
CA HIS A 130 -11.99 19.08 -8.34
C HIS A 130 -12.64 19.42 -7.00
N ARG A 131 -13.04 18.38 -6.24
CA ARG A 131 -13.54 18.49 -4.86
C ARG A 131 -12.49 19.02 -3.89
N PHE A 132 -11.22 18.79 -4.18
CA PHE A 132 -10.09 19.08 -3.29
C PHE A 132 -9.13 20.08 -3.93
N ASP A 133 -8.58 20.97 -3.10
CA ASP A 133 -7.56 21.94 -3.54
C ASP A 133 -6.17 21.30 -3.62
N LYS A 134 -5.85 20.50 -2.60
CA LYS A 134 -4.58 19.78 -2.52
C LYS A 134 -4.86 18.31 -2.27
N VAL A 135 -4.13 17.44 -2.96
CA VAL A 135 -4.16 15.98 -2.78
C VAL A 135 -2.75 15.51 -2.48
N VAL A 136 -2.59 14.76 -1.38
CA VAL A 136 -1.37 14.03 -1.03
C VAL A 136 -1.73 12.55 -1.06
N ILE A 137 -0.94 11.75 -1.79
CA ILE A 137 -1.15 10.30 -1.91
C ILE A 137 -0.01 9.58 -1.21
N GLY A 138 -0.34 8.71 -0.26
CA GLY A 138 0.60 7.88 0.48
C GLY A 138 0.33 6.39 0.34
N VAL A 139 1.33 5.58 0.68
CA VAL A 139 1.18 4.14 0.87
C VAL A 139 1.44 3.81 2.32
N VAL A 140 0.49 3.10 2.97
CA VAL A 140 0.59 2.66 4.37
C VAL A 140 0.31 1.17 4.40
N THR A 141 1.33 0.34 4.65
CA THR A 141 1.22 -1.10 4.40
C THR A 141 2.00 -1.94 5.40
N ASN A 142 1.46 -3.14 5.71
CA ASN A 142 2.15 -4.16 6.53
C ASN A 142 3.19 -4.87 5.68
N SER A 143 4.29 -4.19 5.38
CA SER A 143 5.32 -4.66 4.46
C SER A 143 6.70 -4.09 4.77
N ASP A 144 7.64 -4.37 3.87
CA ASP A 144 9.05 -4.00 3.91
C ASP A 144 9.45 -3.05 2.76
N ASP A 145 10.73 -2.76 2.64
CA ASP A 145 11.34 -1.78 1.74
C ASP A 145 11.30 -2.13 0.24
N ARG A 146 10.72 -3.26 -0.15
CA ARG A 146 10.54 -3.63 -1.57
C ARG A 146 9.37 -2.91 -2.25
N VAL A 147 8.38 -2.43 -1.47
CA VAL A 147 7.15 -1.81 -2.01
C VAL A 147 7.41 -0.65 -2.97
N PRO A 148 8.29 0.32 -2.67
CA PRO A 148 8.59 1.40 -3.62
C PRO A 148 9.15 0.89 -4.96
N SER A 149 10.02 -0.12 -4.94
CA SER A 149 10.59 -0.72 -6.15
C SER A 149 9.53 -1.45 -6.97
N ILE A 150 8.63 -2.19 -6.33
CA ILE A 150 7.49 -2.85 -7.00
C ILE A 150 6.62 -1.82 -7.68
N LEU A 151 6.20 -0.76 -6.97
CA LEU A 151 5.35 0.29 -7.53
C LEU A 151 6.01 1.02 -8.72
N SER A 152 7.32 1.27 -8.61
CA SER A 152 8.09 1.89 -9.70
C SER A 152 8.16 0.99 -10.94
N SER A 153 8.39 -0.30 -10.77
CA SER A 153 8.43 -1.27 -11.89
C SER A 153 7.06 -1.44 -12.55
N LEU A 154 5.97 -1.24 -11.81
CA LEU A 154 4.60 -1.22 -12.34
C LEU A 154 4.22 0.10 -13.03
N GLY A 155 5.17 1.04 -13.20
CA GLY A 155 5.02 2.26 -13.99
C GLY A 155 4.55 3.49 -13.20
N LEU A 156 4.52 3.45 -11.87
CA LEU A 156 4.24 4.60 -11.03
C LEU A 156 5.53 5.42 -10.80
N LYS A 157 5.38 6.74 -10.76
CA LYS A 157 6.42 7.65 -10.31
C LYS A 157 6.33 7.78 -8.78
N VAL A 158 7.29 7.20 -8.10
CA VAL A 158 7.29 7.02 -6.65
C VAL A 158 8.29 7.97 -5.99
N SER A 159 7.85 8.70 -4.97
CA SER A 159 8.76 9.53 -4.16
C SER A 159 9.67 8.64 -3.31
N PRO A 160 10.95 9.01 -3.12
CA PRO A 160 11.85 8.29 -2.20
C PRO A 160 11.49 8.53 -0.73
N LEU A 161 10.56 9.45 -0.43
CA LEU A 161 10.22 9.85 0.92
C LEU A 161 9.58 8.70 1.71
N ARG A 162 10.29 8.18 2.70
CA ARG A 162 9.87 7.11 3.63
C ARG A 162 9.77 7.62 5.05
N TYR A 163 8.88 7.01 5.83
CA TYR A 163 8.86 7.24 7.28
C TYR A 163 10.19 6.79 7.90
N GLY A 164 10.76 7.62 8.75
CA GLY A 164 12.05 7.35 9.40
C GLY A 164 13.29 7.56 8.53
N SER A 165 13.15 7.91 7.23
CA SER A 165 14.28 8.31 6.40
C SER A 165 14.62 9.79 6.55
N GLU A 166 15.90 10.15 6.33
CA GLU A 166 16.35 11.53 6.30
C GLU A 166 16.06 12.26 4.98
N GLU A 167 15.53 11.54 3.98
CA GLU A 167 15.25 12.12 2.68
C GLU A 167 14.24 13.26 2.77
N ALA A 168 14.57 14.39 2.15
CA ALA A 168 13.70 15.55 2.13
C ALA A 168 12.49 15.34 1.22
N ALA A 169 11.32 15.80 1.64
CA ALA A 169 10.18 15.95 0.75
C ALA A 169 10.53 16.94 -0.36
N SER A 170 10.24 16.59 -1.63
CA SER A 170 10.52 17.49 -2.75
C SER A 170 9.69 18.78 -2.61
N PRO A 171 10.31 19.96 -2.57
CA PRO A 171 9.58 21.22 -2.44
C PRO A 171 8.98 21.68 -3.78
N ARG A 172 9.30 21.02 -4.91
CA ARG A 172 8.93 21.50 -6.25
C ARG A 172 7.57 20.97 -6.69
N PRO A 173 6.61 21.86 -7.02
CA PRO A 173 5.31 21.45 -7.57
C PRO A 173 5.39 20.67 -8.90
N GLY A 174 6.51 20.78 -9.63
CA GLY A 174 6.71 20.13 -10.94
C GLY A 174 7.21 18.68 -10.87
N ASP A 175 7.73 18.24 -9.73
CA ASP A 175 8.18 16.85 -9.50
C ASP A 175 7.06 15.96 -8.97
N ALA A 176 5.85 16.14 -9.45
CA ALA A 176 4.69 15.39 -8.99
C ALA A 176 4.90 13.88 -9.18
N CYS A 177 5.13 13.20 -8.05
CA CYS A 177 5.10 11.76 -7.99
C CYS A 177 3.65 11.27 -8.00
N ASP A 178 3.40 10.05 -8.49
CA ASP A 178 2.09 9.40 -8.37
C ASP A 178 1.82 9.02 -6.90
N VAL A 179 2.90 8.70 -6.14
CA VAL A 179 2.90 8.45 -4.70
C VAL A 179 3.88 9.40 -4.02
N ASP A 180 3.44 10.17 -3.02
CA ASP A 180 4.26 11.19 -2.34
C ASP A 180 5.12 10.63 -1.21
N PHE A 181 4.67 9.57 -0.52
CA PHE A 181 5.40 8.98 0.62
C PHE A 181 4.99 7.54 0.91
N HIS A 182 5.80 6.87 1.75
CA HIS A 182 5.57 5.50 2.21
C HIS A 182 5.71 5.38 3.72
N CYS A 183 4.78 4.61 4.34
CA CYS A 183 4.84 4.13 5.71
C CYS A 183 4.73 2.60 5.69
N MET A 184 5.85 1.90 5.62
CA MET A 184 5.87 0.45 5.78
C MET A 184 5.90 0.08 7.26
N SER A 185 5.25 -1.03 7.65
CA SER A 185 5.30 -1.51 9.03
C SER A 185 6.74 -1.78 9.50
N TYR A 186 7.61 -2.19 8.58
CA TYR A 186 9.05 -2.32 8.83
C TYR A 186 9.66 -1.03 9.36
N ASP A 187 9.36 0.11 8.75
CA ASP A 187 9.92 1.41 9.13
C ASP A 187 9.28 1.96 10.41
N VAL A 188 7.95 1.85 10.50
CA VAL A 188 7.16 2.39 11.61
C VAL A 188 7.36 1.56 12.90
N GLY A 189 7.53 0.25 12.79
CA GLY A 189 7.61 -0.67 13.92
C GLY A 189 6.26 -1.21 14.38
N HIS A 190 5.17 -0.80 13.74
CA HIS A 190 3.82 -1.21 14.05
C HIS A 190 3.10 -1.63 12.78
N GLU A 191 2.33 -2.73 12.87
CA GLU A 191 1.48 -3.25 11.78
C GLU A 191 0.03 -2.78 11.97
N LYS A 192 -0.72 -2.57 10.87
CA LYS A 192 -2.17 -2.43 10.91
C LYS A 192 -2.79 -3.67 11.60
N PRO A 193 -3.81 -3.54 12.43
CA PRO A 193 -4.66 -2.35 12.65
C PRO A 193 -4.17 -1.38 13.74
N ASN A 194 -2.90 -1.45 14.18
CA ASN A 194 -2.39 -0.52 15.18
C ASN A 194 -2.41 0.91 14.65
N VAL A 195 -2.96 1.85 15.43
CA VAL A 195 -3.13 3.26 15.04
C VAL A 195 -1.81 3.98 14.77
N GLN A 196 -0.69 3.51 15.33
CA GLN A 196 0.62 4.14 15.19
C GLN A 196 1.09 4.20 13.73
N ILE A 197 0.69 3.24 12.88
CA ILE A 197 1.06 3.28 11.47
C ILE A 197 0.31 4.38 10.71
N PHE A 198 -0.90 4.74 11.13
CA PHE A 198 -1.67 5.87 10.59
C PHE A 198 -1.14 7.21 11.12
N HIS A 199 -0.73 7.29 12.40
CA HIS A 199 -0.06 8.48 12.94
C HIS A 199 1.28 8.73 12.25
N ALA A 200 1.99 7.69 11.82
CA ALA A 200 3.17 7.85 10.97
C ALA A 200 2.84 8.56 9.65
N ALA A 201 1.70 8.22 9.02
CA ALA A 201 1.24 8.91 7.81
C ALA A 201 0.85 10.38 8.08
N ASP A 202 0.27 10.70 9.24
CA ASP A 202 0.03 12.09 9.66
C ASP A 202 1.34 12.87 9.78
N SER A 203 2.38 12.27 10.35
CA SER A 203 3.71 12.86 10.44
C SER A 203 4.34 13.09 9.06
N MET A 204 4.11 12.18 8.11
CA MET A 204 4.58 12.35 6.72
C MET A 204 3.86 13.48 6.01
N LEU A 205 2.54 13.64 6.24
CA LEU A 205 1.81 14.80 5.75
C LEU A 205 2.43 16.10 6.27
N ALA A 206 2.69 16.19 7.59
CA ALA A 206 3.31 17.37 8.20
C ALA A 206 4.67 17.69 7.55
N ARG A 207 5.54 16.68 7.32
CA ARG A 207 6.82 16.84 6.62
C ARG A 207 6.66 17.40 5.22
N ILE A 208 5.68 16.91 4.45
CA ILE A 208 5.38 17.39 3.09
C ILE A 208 4.92 18.85 3.13
N LEU A 209 4.05 19.20 4.07
CA LEU A 209 3.56 20.56 4.21
C LEU A 209 4.69 21.51 4.62
N THR A 210 5.54 21.13 5.57
CA THR A 210 6.73 21.89 5.96
C THR A 210 7.65 22.16 4.77
N ALA A 211 7.93 21.15 3.95
CA ALA A 211 8.77 21.31 2.78
C ALA A 211 8.15 22.22 1.71
N ARG A 212 6.82 22.21 1.56
CA ARG A 212 6.11 23.04 0.58
C ARG A 212 5.89 24.49 1.02
N GLU A 213 5.69 24.71 2.30
CA GLU A 213 5.31 26.01 2.86
C GLU A 213 6.46 26.72 3.61
N GLY A 214 7.58 26.03 3.81
CA GLY A 214 8.78 26.56 4.50
C GLY A 214 8.61 26.73 6.01
N LYS A 215 7.50 26.26 6.59
CA LYS A 215 7.21 26.29 8.02
C LYS A 215 6.43 25.08 8.45
N GLU A 216 6.59 24.69 9.71
CA GLU A 216 5.84 23.59 10.29
C GLU A 216 4.33 23.92 10.35
N PRO A 217 3.45 23.03 9.88
CA PRO A 217 2.01 23.24 9.93
C PRO A 217 1.52 23.18 11.38
N THR A 218 0.51 24.00 11.71
CA THR A 218 -0.15 23.87 13.02
C THR A 218 -0.99 22.60 13.08
N PRO A 219 -1.30 22.11 14.30
CA PRO A 219 -2.21 20.95 14.44
C PRO A 219 -3.56 21.16 13.73
N GLU A 220 -4.12 22.36 13.77
CA GLU A 220 -5.39 22.69 13.10
C GLU A 220 -5.26 22.56 11.58
N GLN A 221 -4.12 22.98 11.01
CA GLN A 221 -3.86 22.85 9.58
C GLN A 221 -3.83 21.38 9.13
N THR A 222 -3.19 20.50 9.89
CA THR A 222 -3.16 19.07 9.59
C THR A 222 -4.50 18.37 9.85
N HIS A 223 -5.24 18.77 10.90
CA HIS A 223 -6.57 18.25 11.19
C HIS A 223 -7.64 18.68 10.18
N SER A 224 -7.44 19.80 9.48
CA SER A 224 -8.37 20.24 8.42
C SER A 224 -8.36 19.37 7.17
N TRP A 225 -7.36 18.49 7.02
CA TRP A 225 -7.27 17.53 5.90
C TRP A 225 -8.29 16.41 6.08
N CYS A 226 -9.03 16.11 5.00
CA CYS A 226 -9.82 14.90 4.94
C CYS A 226 -8.88 13.71 4.77
N LYS A 227 -8.89 12.77 5.71
CA LYS A 227 -8.00 11.61 5.73
C LYS A 227 -8.77 10.38 5.33
N VAL A 228 -8.39 9.78 4.21
CA VAL A 228 -9.02 8.60 3.63
C VAL A 228 -8.01 7.48 3.51
N TYR A 229 -8.40 6.29 3.89
CA TYR A 229 -7.60 5.08 3.72
C TYR A 229 -8.34 4.05 2.88
N VAL A 230 -7.65 3.46 1.91
CA VAL A 230 -8.18 2.46 0.97
C VAL A 230 -7.41 1.16 1.14
N GLY A 231 -8.10 0.08 1.41
CA GLY A 231 -7.51 -1.26 1.55
C GLY A 231 -8.52 -2.36 1.27
N ASP A 232 -8.06 -3.60 1.14
CA ASP A 232 -8.88 -4.76 0.82
C ASP A 232 -9.20 -5.65 2.04
N GLU A 233 -8.46 -5.49 3.15
CA GLU A 233 -8.66 -6.28 4.36
C GLU A 233 -9.46 -5.54 5.44
N HIS A 234 -10.72 -5.95 5.70
CA HIS A 234 -11.56 -5.31 6.71
C HIS A 234 -10.89 -5.23 8.09
N ALA A 235 -10.29 -6.33 8.58
CA ALA A 235 -9.71 -6.41 9.91
C ALA A 235 -8.49 -5.51 10.12
N LYS A 236 -7.70 -5.27 9.09
CA LYS A 236 -6.48 -4.45 9.16
C LYS A 236 -6.74 -3.02 8.71
N ASP A 237 -7.39 -2.86 7.56
CA ASP A 237 -7.52 -1.59 6.86
C ASP A 237 -8.69 -0.77 7.39
N VAL A 238 -9.89 -1.37 7.38
CA VAL A 238 -11.10 -0.67 7.82
C VAL A 238 -11.05 -0.40 9.32
N VAL A 239 -10.78 -1.43 10.12
CA VAL A 239 -10.71 -1.29 11.59
C VAL A 239 -9.58 -0.36 12.00
N GLY A 240 -8.39 -0.50 11.39
CA GLY A 240 -7.23 0.33 11.72
C GLY A 240 -7.46 1.80 11.38
N ALA A 241 -7.98 2.11 10.18
CA ALA A 241 -8.29 3.47 9.77
C ALA A 241 -9.37 4.09 10.65
N THR A 242 -10.44 3.35 10.96
CA THR A 242 -11.52 3.82 11.83
C THR A 242 -10.99 4.17 13.23
N ASN A 243 -10.17 3.30 13.83
CA ASN A 243 -9.58 3.52 15.15
C ASN A 243 -8.61 4.72 15.18
N ALA A 244 -8.00 5.04 14.04
CA ALA A 244 -7.15 6.22 13.88
C ALA A 244 -7.93 7.51 13.55
N GLY A 245 -9.25 7.45 13.45
CA GLY A 245 -10.12 8.59 13.09
C GLY A 245 -10.05 8.95 11.59
N TRP A 246 -9.63 8.01 10.75
CA TRP A 246 -9.62 8.14 9.30
C TRP A 246 -10.89 7.55 8.67
N HIS A 247 -11.21 7.97 7.48
CA HIS A 247 -12.33 7.47 6.71
C HIS A 247 -11.91 6.24 5.87
N PRO A 248 -12.39 5.03 6.20
CA PRO A 248 -12.03 3.83 5.48
C PRO A 248 -12.88 3.62 4.22
N ILE A 249 -12.21 3.23 3.13
CA ILE A 249 -12.85 2.72 1.91
C ILE A 249 -12.35 1.30 1.68
N LEU A 250 -13.27 0.35 1.62
CA LEU A 250 -12.97 -1.04 1.31
C LEU A 250 -12.88 -1.22 -0.21
N LEU A 251 -11.74 -1.68 -0.70
CA LEU A 251 -11.61 -2.16 -2.07
C LEU A 251 -12.20 -3.58 -2.15
N ASP A 252 -13.36 -3.71 -2.77
CA ASP A 252 -14.13 -4.95 -2.85
C ASP A 252 -14.33 -5.36 -4.33
N THR A 253 -13.26 -5.85 -4.93
CA THR A 253 -13.22 -6.25 -6.36
C THR A 253 -14.19 -7.38 -6.67
N ASP A 254 -14.39 -8.29 -5.73
CA ASP A 254 -15.21 -9.49 -5.90
C ASP A 254 -16.66 -9.30 -5.41
N SER A 255 -17.02 -8.09 -4.97
CA SER A 255 -18.36 -7.75 -4.47
C SER A 255 -18.84 -8.63 -3.30
N GLN A 256 -17.92 -9.06 -2.44
CA GLN A 256 -18.22 -9.93 -1.28
C GLN A 256 -18.84 -9.17 -0.11
N ALA A 257 -18.52 -7.89 0.04
CA ALA A 257 -19.02 -7.03 1.12
C ALA A 257 -20.36 -6.36 0.78
N SER A 258 -21.36 -7.14 0.35
CA SER A 258 -22.66 -6.63 -0.13
C SER A 258 -23.43 -5.76 0.88
N GLN A 259 -23.18 -5.94 2.18
CA GLN A 259 -23.78 -5.15 3.27
C GLN A 259 -23.13 -3.76 3.44
N VAL A 260 -21.96 -3.49 2.82
CA VAL A 260 -21.30 -2.18 2.87
C VAL A 260 -21.80 -1.31 1.72
N ALA A 261 -22.16 -0.06 2.02
CA ALA A 261 -22.67 0.88 1.03
C ALA A 261 -21.63 1.14 -0.07
N LYS A 262 -22.07 1.17 -1.33
CA LYS A 262 -21.21 1.52 -2.46
C LYS A 262 -21.01 3.03 -2.52
N LEU A 263 -19.78 3.47 -2.65
CA LEU A 263 -19.47 4.89 -2.82
C LEU A 263 -20.12 5.47 -4.09
N GLU A 264 -20.26 4.67 -5.13
CA GLU A 264 -20.88 5.05 -6.41
C GLU A 264 -22.37 5.38 -6.28
N ASP A 265 -23.07 4.81 -5.29
CA ASP A 265 -24.49 5.07 -5.02
C ASP A 265 -24.71 6.42 -4.31
N CYS A 266 -23.61 7.15 -4.00
CA CYS A 266 -23.62 8.48 -3.37
C CYS A 266 -23.02 9.57 -4.29
N PRO A 267 -23.52 9.76 -5.52
CA PRO A 267 -22.83 10.57 -6.54
C PRO A 267 -22.79 12.07 -6.21
N ASP A 268 -23.83 12.58 -5.55
CA ASP A 268 -24.04 14.01 -5.32
C ASP A 268 -23.65 14.47 -3.92
N GLN A 269 -23.11 13.58 -3.09
CA GLN A 269 -22.72 13.91 -1.72
C GLN A 269 -21.26 14.35 -1.65
N SER A 270 -20.95 15.29 -0.75
CA SER A 270 -19.58 15.53 -0.35
C SER A 270 -19.01 14.31 0.38
N LEU A 271 -17.69 14.11 0.33
CA LEU A 271 -17.05 12.99 1.02
C LEU A 271 -17.40 12.96 2.53
N ALA A 272 -17.44 14.13 3.18
CA ALA A 272 -17.87 14.24 4.57
C ALA A 272 -19.36 13.88 4.78
N GLY A 273 -20.21 14.16 3.80
CA GLY A 273 -21.62 13.76 3.82
C GLY A 273 -21.77 12.24 3.75
N VAL A 274 -21.03 11.61 2.85
CA VAL A 274 -20.99 10.14 2.71
C VAL A 274 -20.62 9.48 4.03
N PHE A 275 -19.50 9.88 4.65
CA PHE A 275 -19.02 9.26 5.89
C PHE A 275 -19.83 9.61 7.14
N ARG A 276 -20.67 10.64 7.07
CA ARG A 276 -21.67 10.91 8.13
C ARG A 276 -22.79 9.87 8.13
N LEU A 277 -23.18 9.38 6.94
CA LEU A 277 -24.25 8.39 6.77
C LEU A 277 -23.72 6.96 6.80
N HIS A 278 -22.53 6.73 6.26
CA HIS A 278 -21.91 5.42 6.09
C HIS A 278 -20.48 5.45 6.64
N PRO A 279 -20.25 4.95 7.87
CA PRO A 279 -18.92 4.95 8.50
C PRO A 279 -17.85 4.23 7.65
N VAL A 280 -18.29 3.27 6.83
CA VAL A 280 -17.49 2.52 5.88
C VAL A 280 -18.21 2.52 4.54
N VAL A 281 -17.48 2.71 3.46
CA VAL A 281 -17.98 2.52 2.09
C VAL A 281 -17.05 1.60 1.32
N ARG A 282 -17.55 1.02 0.21
CA ARG A 282 -16.76 0.18 -0.68
C ARG A 282 -16.72 0.72 -2.10
N VAL A 283 -15.66 0.34 -2.82
CA VAL A 283 -15.49 0.59 -4.25
C VAL A 283 -15.05 -0.69 -4.95
N PRO A 284 -15.48 -0.94 -6.20
CA PRO A 284 -15.08 -2.13 -6.95
C PRO A 284 -13.67 -2.01 -7.56
N SER A 285 -13.10 -0.81 -7.66
CA SER A 285 -11.79 -0.58 -8.27
C SER A 285 -11.20 0.78 -7.91
N ILE A 286 -9.88 0.93 -8.06
CA ILE A 286 -9.17 2.21 -7.91
C ILE A 286 -9.67 3.22 -8.97
N ARG A 287 -10.03 2.76 -10.17
CA ARG A 287 -10.63 3.60 -11.20
C ARG A 287 -11.98 4.19 -10.77
N ALA A 288 -12.84 3.38 -10.18
CA ALA A 288 -14.15 3.84 -9.67
C ALA A 288 -13.96 4.89 -8.57
N LEU A 289 -13.04 4.65 -7.64
CA LEU A 289 -12.65 5.62 -6.61
C LEU A 289 -12.15 6.93 -7.22
N ALA A 290 -11.19 6.88 -8.14
CA ALA A 290 -10.64 8.05 -8.77
C ALA A 290 -11.69 8.85 -9.55
N SER A 291 -12.58 8.16 -10.25
CA SER A 291 -13.71 8.78 -10.96
C SER A 291 -14.65 9.50 -9.99
N TRP A 292 -14.97 8.89 -8.85
CA TRP A 292 -15.85 9.51 -7.85
C TRP A 292 -15.18 10.74 -7.19
N LEU A 293 -13.93 10.63 -6.77
CA LEU A 293 -13.18 11.72 -6.13
C LEU A 293 -12.93 12.91 -7.07
N SER A 294 -12.87 12.67 -8.38
CA SER A 294 -12.64 13.72 -9.39
C SER A 294 -13.92 14.48 -9.78
N ARG A 295 -15.11 14.07 -9.30
CA ARG A 295 -16.35 14.80 -9.57
C ARG A 295 -16.38 16.10 -8.76
N PRO A 296 -17.01 17.18 -9.27
CA PRO A 296 -17.26 18.37 -8.47
C PRO A 296 -18.23 18.07 -7.32
N ASP A 297 -18.09 18.76 -6.20
CA ASP A 297 -19.14 18.74 -5.18
C ASP A 297 -20.41 19.34 -5.78
N CYS A 298 -21.53 18.64 -5.63
CA CYS A 298 -22.83 19.22 -5.97
C CYS A 298 -23.09 20.40 -5.02
N PRO A 299 -23.50 21.57 -5.50
CA PRO A 299 -23.88 22.66 -4.61
C PRO A 299 -25.01 22.12 -3.73
N SER A 300 -24.79 22.15 -2.40
CA SER A 300 -25.85 21.84 -1.45
C SER A 300 -27.05 22.71 -1.79
N THR A 301 -28.19 22.10 -2.14
CA THR A 301 -29.46 22.83 -2.16
C THR A 301 -29.62 23.52 -0.81
N PRO A 302 -29.85 24.83 -0.77
CA PRO A 302 -30.16 25.47 0.50
C PRO A 302 -31.39 24.80 1.08
N ASP A 303 -31.28 24.39 2.36
CA ASP A 303 -32.42 23.87 3.11
C ASP A 303 -33.61 24.84 2.93
N SER A 304 -34.64 24.35 2.27
CA SER A 304 -35.95 25.05 2.10
C SER A 304 -36.77 24.92 3.34
#